data_0ee4bdebcc676829be3935222a4d834e
#
_entry.id   0ee4bdebcc676829be3935222a4d834e
#
_cell.length_a   1.000
_cell.length_b   1.000
_cell.length_c   1.000
_cell.angle_alpha   90.00
_cell.angle_beta   90.00
_cell.angle_gamma   90.00
#
_symmetry.space_group_name_H-M   'P 1'
#
loop_
_entity.id
_entity.type
_entity.pdbx_description
1 polymer ?
#
loop_
_entity_poly.entity_id
_entity_poly.type
_entity_poly.pdbx_seq_one_letter_code
_entity_poly.pdbx_strand_id
1 'polypeptide(L)'
;METLTMWIPLVLALALGAAPTMKDLTFLTRDGCVNTPDMVNNLDDALTAMKLPKDYQFIDIGKLPKDDPRSGYPTPTILWKGNDIFGMSAPRPPYDVPS
;
A
#
# COMPACT_ATOMS: atom_id res chain seq x y z
N MET A 1 35.61 -16.85 -20.45
CA MET A 1 34.97 -15.92 -21.39
C MET A 1 33.53 -16.33 -21.67
N GLU A 2 33.34 -17.56 -22.10
CA GLU A 2 32.00 -18.08 -22.39
C GLU A 2 31.10 -18.11 -21.16
N THR A 3 31.66 -18.39 -19.99
CA THR A 3 30.92 -18.38 -18.73
C THR A 3 30.34 -17.01 -18.40
N LEU A 4 31.07 -15.94 -18.70
CA LEU A 4 30.59 -14.58 -18.47
C LEU A 4 29.38 -14.25 -19.34
N THR A 5 29.37 -14.73 -20.58
CA THR A 5 28.29 -14.51 -21.51
C THR A 5 26.98 -15.19 -21.03
N MET A 6 27.11 -16.33 -20.36
CA MET A 6 25.95 -17.05 -19.82
C MET A 6 25.36 -16.38 -18.57
N TRP A 7 26.20 -15.73 -17.78
CA TRP A 7 25.75 -15.07 -16.55
C TRP A 7 24.91 -13.85 -16.83
N ILE A 8 25.26 -13.05 -17.82
CA ILE A 8 24.59 -11.79 -18.12
C ILE A 8 23.08 -11.97 -18.41
N PRO A 9 22.69 -12.89 -19.31
CA PRO A 9 21.27 -13.11 -19.59
C PRO A 9 20.49 -13.59 -18.36
N LEU A 10 21.10 -14.39 -17.51
CA LEU A 10 20.46 -14.90 -16.31
C LEU A 10 20.18 -13.77 -15.32
N VAL A 11 21.14 -12.87 -15.13
CA VAL A 11 20.97 -11.72 -14.24
C VAL A 11 19.87 -10.78 -14.76
N LEU A 12 19.83 -10.55 -16.06
CA LEU A 12 18.79 -9.73 -16.66
C LEU A 12 17.41 -10.37 -16.49
N ALA A 13 17.30 -11.66 -16.66
CA ALA A 13 16.03 -12.37 -16.49
C ALA A 13 15.53 -12.24 -15.06
N LEU A 14 16.41 -12.36 -14.07
CA LEU A 14 16.06 -12.18 -12.67
C LEU A 14 15.63 -10.75 -12.37
N ALA A 15 16.33 -9.76 -12.92
CA ALA A 15 15.97 -8.36 -12.72
C ALA A 15 14.60 -8.05 -13.32
N LEU A 16 14.28 -8.58 -14.49
CA LEU A 16 12.98 -8.40 -15.13
C LEU A 16 11.89 -9.13 -14.38
N GLY A 17 12.18 -10.34 -13.87
CA GLY A 17 11.23 -11.11 -13.09
C GLY A 17 10.96 -10.53 -11.69
N ALA A 18 11.85 -9.64 -11.23
CA ALA A 18 11.74 -9.02 -9.91
C ALA A 18 11.19 -7.59 -9.99
N ALA A 19 10.34 -7.30 -10.98
CA ALA A 19 9.72 -5.99 -11.11
C ALA A 19 8.97 -5.64 -9.81
N PRO A 20 9.12 -4.40 -9.30
CA PRO A 20 8.47 -4.03 -8.05
C PRO A 20 6.95 -4.05 -8.18
N THR A 21 6.31 -4.35 -7.07
CA THR A 21 4.87 -4.26 -6.93
C THR A 21 4.55 -3.55 -5.62
N MET A 22 3.43 -2.83 -5.57
CA MET A 22 2.99 -2.14 -4.37
C MET A 22 1.71 -2.75 -3.81
N LYS A 23 1.47 -4.03 -4.07
CA LYS A 23 0.26 -4.73 -3.61
C LYS A 23 0.23 -4.91 -2.09
N ASP A 24 1.37 -4.84 -1.43
CA ASP A 24 1.45 -4.85 0.04
C ASP A 24 1.15 -3.48 0.66
N LEU A 25 1.00 -2.46 -0.17
CA LEU A 25 0.60 -1.14 0.27
C LEU A 25 -0.92 -1.03 0.18
N THR A 26 -1.54 -0.60 1.27
CA THR A 26 -3.00 -0.47 1.34
C THR A 26 -3.37 0.94 1.76
N PHE A 27 -4.20 1.59 0.95
CA PHE A 27 -4.76 2.89 1.28
C PHE A 27 -6.16 2.68 1.84
N LEU A 28 -6.37 3.05 3.10
CA LEU A 28 -7.66 2.96 3.76
C LEU A 28 -8.36 4.31 3.69
N THR A 29 -9.56 4.30 3.17
CA THR A 29 -10.39 5.49 3.06
C THR A 29 -11.80 5.21 3.56
N ARG A 30 -12.62 6.21 3.54
CA ARG A 30 -14.04 6.13 3.86
C ARG A 30 -14.77 7.12 2.98
N ASP A 31 -15.99 6.76 2.57
CA ASP A 31 -16.83 7.66 1.80
C ASP A 31 -17.03 8.98 2.56
N GLY A 32 -16.82 10.09 1.87
CA GLY A 32 -16.94 11.42 2.48
C GLY A 32 -15.72 11.90 3.25
N CYS A 33 -14.62 11.17 3.27
CA CYS A 33 -13.39 11.62 3.91
C CYS A 33 -12.76 12.76 3.10
N VAL A 34 -12.76 13.97 3.66
CA VAL A 34 -12.32 15.18 2.93
C VAL A 34 -10.81 15.22 2.68
N ASN A 35 -10.03 14.47 3.47
CA ASN A 35 -8.58 14.46 3.35
C ASN A 35 -8.07 13.40 2.38
N THR A 36 -8.93 12.51 1.92
CA THR A 36 -8.52 11.40 1.04
C THR A 36 -7.94 11.90 -0.28
N PRO A 37 -8.53 12.85 -1.01
CA PRO A 37 -7.96 13.28 -2.29
C PRO A 37 -6.52 13.78 -2.16
N ASP A 38 -6.23 14.58 -1.14
CA ASP A 38 -4.89 15.12 -0.94
C ASP A 38 -3.89 14.00 -0.61
N MET A 39 -4.30 13.06 0.25
CA MET A 39 -3.42 11.96 0.63
C MET A 39 -3.14 11.02 -0.55
N VAL A 40 -4.15 10.74 -1.37
CA VAL A 40 -3.96 9.93 -2.58
C VAL A 40 -2.99 10.61 -3.53
N ASN A 41 -3.15 11.92 -3.75
CA ASN A 41 -2.24 12.65 -4.62
C ASN A 41 -0.82 12.64 -4.08
N ASN A 42 -0.65 12.81 -2.78
CA ASN A 42 0.67 12.76 -2.16
C ASN A 42 1.30 11.37 -2.29
N LEU A 43 0.52 10.33 -2.09
CA LEU A 43 1.01 8.96 -2.26
C LEU A 43 1.41 8.69 -3.70
N ASP A 44 0.57 9.06 -4.65
CA ASP A 44 0.83 8.84 -6.07
C ASP A 44 2.06 9.61 -6.53
N ASP A 45 2.24 10.84 -6.06
CA ASP A 45 3.42 11.65 -6.36
C ASP A 45 4.69 11.00 -5.80
N ALA A 46 4.62 10.49 -4.58
CA ALA A 46 5.75 9.81 -3.96
C ALA A 46 6.12 8.54 -4.73
N LEU A 47 5.14 7.73 -5.11
CA LEU A 47 5.39 6.52 -5.87
C LEU A 47 5.98 6.84 -7.25
N THR A 48 5.48 7.88 -7.90
CA THR A 48 6.01 8.34 -9.18
C THR A 48 7.48 8.76 -9.03
N ALA A 49 7.79 9.55 -8.00
CA ALA A 49 9.16 10.00 -7.75
C ALA A 49 10.12 8.84 -7.50
N MET A 50 9.64 7.77 -6.87
CA MET A 50 10.43 6.58 -6.60
C MET A 50 10.41 5.57 -7.75
N LYS A 51 9.69 5.87 -8.83
CA LYS A 51 9.51 4.98 -10.00
C LYS A 51 8.88 3.64 -9.59
N LEU A 52 7.95 3.68 -8.66
CA LEU A 52 7.19 2.53 -8.21
C LEU A 52 5.79 2.53 -8.81
N PRO A 53 5.19 1.35 -9.02
CA PRO A 53 3.85 1.26 -9.57
C PRO A 53 2.79 1.75 -8.57
N LYS A 54 1.61 2.07 -9.11
CA LYS A 54 0.47 2.53 -8.31
C LYS A 54 -0.59 1.43 -8.20
N ASP A 55 -0.14 0.18 -8.09
CA ASP A 55 -1.02 -0.98 -8.01
C ASP A 55 -1.36 -1.37 -6.56
N TYR A 56 -1.24 -0.42 -5.65
CA TYR A 56 -1.61 -0.60 -4.25
C TYR A 56 -3.12 -0.85 -4.12
N GLN A 57 -3.51 -1.43 -2.97
CA GLN A 57 -4.90 -1.66 -2.67
C GLN A 57 -5.56 -0.38 -2.15
N PHE A 58 -6.77 -0.10 -2.63
CA PHE A 58 -7.57 1.04 -2.18
C PHE A 58 -8.86 0.50 -1.59
N ILE A 59 -9.06 0.69 -0.29
CA ILE A 59 -10.14 0.04 0.45
C ILE A 59 -10.97 1.10 1.16
N ASP A 60 -12.28 1.06 0.93
CA ASP A 60 -13.25 1.82 1.71
C ASP A 60 -13.60 1.01 2.96
N ILE A 61 -13.12 1.47 4.12
CA ILE A 61 -13.32 0.72 5.36
C ILE A 61 -14.78 0.71 5.81
N GLY A 62 -15.59 1.65 5.33
CA GLY A 62 -17.02 1.64 5.61
C GLY A 62 -17.76 0.46 4.98
N LYS A 63 -17.14 -0.21 4.01
CA LYS A 63 -17.71 -1.40 3.35
C LYS A 63 -17.16 -2.71 3.92
N LEU A 64 -16.26 -2.64 4.88
CA LEU A 64 -15.70 -3.83 5.52
C LEU A 64 -16.66 -4.36 6.60
N PRO A 65 -16.59 -5.67 6.92
CA PRO A 65 -17.28 -6.19 8.09
C PRO A 65 -16.83 -5.48 9.36
N LYS A 66 -17.74 -5.33 10.32
CA LYS A 66 -17.45 -4.61 11.57
C LYS A 66 -16.37 -5.25 12.42
N ASP A 67 -16.15 -6.54 12.25
CA ASP A 67 -15.11 -7.29 12.98
C ASP A 67 -13.77 -7.29 12.25
N ASP A 68 -13.68 -6.68 11.07
CA ASP A 68 -12.41 -6.55 10.38
C ASP A 68 -11.54 -5.51 11.09
N PRO A 69 -10.33 -5.89 11.52
CA PRO A 69 -9.44 -4.95 12.23
C PRO A 69 -9.18 -3.65 11.48
N ARG A 70 -9.20 -3.70 10.14
CA ARG A 70 -8.96 -2.51 9.32
C ARG A 70 -10.05 -1.47 9.46
N SER A 71 -11.27 -1.88 9.87
CA SER A 71 -12.39 -0.96 10.04
C SER A 71 -12.19 0.01 11.20
N GLY A 72 -11.25 -0.27 12.10
CA GLY A 72 -10.98 0.58 13.26
C GLY A 72 -9.95 1.68 13.02
N TYR A 73 -9.31 1.71 11.86
CA TYR A 73 -8.33 2.77 11.57
C TYR A 73 -9.01 4.10 11.27
N PRO A 74 -8.38 5.21 11.64
CA PRO A 74 -8.83 6.52 11.15
C PRO A 74 -8.58 6.61 9.64
N THR A 75 -9.27 7.51 8.96
CA THR A 75 -9.07 7.72 7.53
C THR A 75 -8.61 9.13 7.22
N PRO A 76 -7.70 9.30 6.26
CA PRO A 76 -7.03 8.24 5.51
C PRO A 76 -5.90 7.59 6.33
N THR A 77 -5.63 6.31 6.07
CA THR A 77 -4.49 5.60 6.67
C THR A 77 -3.82 4.77 5.58
N ILE A 78 -2.50 4.72 5.60
CA ILE A 78 -1.72 3.93 4.65
C ILE A 78 -1.01 2.84 5.42
N LEU A 79 -1.21 1.59 5.00
CA LEU A 79 -0.58 0.43 5.62
C LEU A 79 0.46 -0.15 4.67
N TRP A 80 1.60 -0.53 5.20
CA TRP A 80 2.59 -1.33 4.51
C TRP A 80 2.68 -2.69 5.20
N LYS A 81 2.32 -3.75 4.48
CA LYS A 81 2.27 -5.11 5.02
C LYS A 81 1.47 -5.17 6.34
N GLY A 82 0.36 -4.44 6.36
CA GLY A 82 -0.56 -4.42 7.50
C GLY A 82 -0.21 -3.44 8.62
N ASN A 83 0.90 -2.71 8.52
CA ASN A 83 1.33 -1.76 9.54
C ASN A 83 1.22 -0.34 9.03
N ASP A 84 0.74 0.56 9.89
CA ASP A 84 0.67 1.98 9.55
C ASP A 84 2.07 2.52 9.25
N ILE A 85 2.22 3.18 8.10
CA ILE A 85 3.51 3.73 7.69
C ILE A 85 4.00 4.84 8.63
N PHE A 86 3.10 5.46 9.39
CA PHE A 86 3.45 6.49 10.38
C PHE A 86 3.61 5.93 11.79
N GLY A 87 3.53 4.61 11.95
CA GLY A 87 3.83 3.95 13.20
C GLY A 87 2.71 3.91 14.23
N MET A 88 1.47 4.25 13.85
CA MET A 88 0.35 4.11 14.76
C MET A 88 0.10 2.65 15.10
N SER A 89 -0.28 2.38 16.35
CA SER A 89 -0.66 1.04 16.78
C SER A 89 -1.93 0.59 16.08
N ALA A 90 -2.04 -0.73 15.82
CA ALA A 90 -3.24 -1.30 15.27
C ALA A 90 -4.43 -1.07 16.21
N PRO A 91 -5.62 -0.81 15.67
CA PRO A 91 -6.80 -0.64 16.52
C PRO A 91 -7.15 -1.93 17.25
N ARG A 92 -7.82 -1.80 18.40
CA ARG A 92 -8.27 -2.91 19.23
C ARG A 92 -9.79 -2.92 19.28
N PRO A 93 -10.41 -4.12 19.33
CA PRO A 93 -11.87 -4.19 19.48
C PRO A 93 -12.33 -3.62 20.83
N PRO A 94 -13.56 -3.09 20.92
CA PRO A 94 -14.47 -2.90 19.79
C PRO A 94 -14.01 -1.76 18.88
N TYR A 95 -14.30 -1.90 17.57
CA TYR A 95 -13.90 -0.88 16.60
C TYR A 95 -14.97 0.20 16.52
N ASP A 96 -14.54 1.44 16.67
CA ASP A 96 -15.44 2.58 16.57
C ASP A 96 -15.89 2.79 15.13
N VAL A 97 -17.07 3.39 14.97
CA VAL A 97 -17.52 3.81 13.66
C VAL A 97 -16.57 4.87 13.15
N PRO A 98 -16.04 4.76 11.92
CA PRO A 98 -15.14 5.77 11.38
C PRO A 98 -15.77 7.14 11.37
N SER A 99 -15.05 8.10 11.86
CA SER A 99 -15.54 9.49 11.94
C SER A 99 -15.22 10.28 10.66
#